data_4cc91ffbf8f8195f55ec26bd44cd6181
#
_entry.id   4cc91ffbf8f8195f55ec26bd44cd6181
#
_cell.length_a   1.000
_cell.length_b   1.000
_cell.length_c   1.000
_cell.angle_alpha   90.00
_cell.angle_beta   90.00
_cell.angle_gamma   90.00
#
_symmetry.space_group_name_H-M   'P 1'
#
loop_
_entity.id
_entity.type
_entity.pdbx_description
1 polymer ?
#
loop_
_entity_poly.entity_id
_entity_poly.type
_entity_poly.pdbx_seq_one_letter_code
_entity_poly.pdbx_strand_id
1 'polypeptide(L)'
;MLSIPKVLIFSMIACLIFPASSVYGHGLGIDTISSISIQEKQISVSIEIPMYFENPQEKITITATDNETDETAKNVTYLIGIFYNDEMILRNYFFTENGVLPIIVTPTNNGDITIKGEQDSLLGAWSGTESNPVEITGPLFNSGGLYTFEIEVRTIDEPTNVIENSGVYEADLTIVESVSFPQKDQNNVDVEFSTKSYFDSISNFNYDSNVKEVTLES
;
A
#
# COMPACT_ATOMS: atom_id res chain seq x y z
N MET A 1 54.44 -18.81 -7.20
CA MET A 1 53.19 -18.96 -7.99
C MET A 1 52.18 -19.68 -7.10
N LEU A 2 51.28 -18.97 -6.44
CA LEU A 2 50.24 -19.55 -5.54
C LEU A 2 49.16 -20.21 -6.42
N SER A 3 49.05 -21.53 -6.34
CA SER A 3 47.93 -22.22 -6.99
C SER A 3 46.69 -22.08 -6.11
N ILE A 4 45.70 -21.32 -6.60
CA ILE A 4 44.38 -21.24 -5.96
C ILE A 4 43.75 -22.64 -6.04
N PRO A 5 43.36 -23.24 -4.91
CA PRO A 5 42.79 -24.59 -4.94
C PRO A 5 41.43 -24.54 -5.73
N LYS A 6 41.27 -25.49 -6.67
CA LYS A 6 40.09 -25.61 -7.54
C LYS A 6 38.76 -25.61 -6.77
N VAL A 7 38.77 -26.06 -5.51
CA VAL A 7 37.63 -26.04 -4.59
C VAL A 7 37.16 -24.63 -4.28
N LEU A 8 38.08 -23.66 -4.16
CA LEU A 8 37.75 -22.27 -3.82
C LEU A 8 37.08 -21.57 -5.00
N ILE A 9 37.47 -21.89 -6.23
CA ILE A 9 36.83 -21.37 -7.46
C ILE A 9 35.42 -21.95 -7.61
N PHE A 10 35.23 -23.25 -7.31
CA PHE A 10 33.92 -23.89 -7.39
C PHE A 10 32.93 -23.35 -6.34
N SER A 11 33.39 -23.08 -5.14
CA SER A 11 32.60 -22.44 -4.07
C SER A 11 32.17 -21.02 -4.43
N MET A 12 33.04 -20.25 -5.08
CA MET A 12 32.75 -18.89 -5.50
C MET A 12 31.75 -18.82 -6.65
N ILE A 13 31.78 -19.80 -7.58
CA ILE A 13 30.82 -19.92 -8.67
C ILE A 13 29.45 -20.38 -8.14
N ALA A 14 29.41 -21.27 -7.15
CA ALA A 14 28.16 -21.74 -6.55
C ALA A 14 27.40 -20.59 -5.85
N CYS A 15 28.08 -19.62 -5.24
CA CYS A 15 27.43 -18.44 -4.65
C CYS A 15 26.83 -17.47 -5.68
N LEU A 16 27.28 -17.50 -6.94
CA LEU A 16 26.75 -16.66 -8.02
C LEU A 16 25.50 -17.25 -8.70
N ILE A 17 25.19 -18.52 -8.44
CA ILE A 17 24.07 -19.24 -9.10
C ILE A 17 22.80 -19.24 -8.24
N PHE A 18 22.88 -18.84 -6.96
CA PHE A 18 21.65 -18.63 -6.18
C PHE A 18 20.90 -17.44 -6.76
N PRO A 19 19.71 -17.62 -7.32
CA PRO A 19 18.88 -16.49 -7.68
C PRO A 19 18.66 -15.71 -6.39
N ALA A 20 19.06 -14.44 -6.41
CA ALA A 20 18.60 -13.53 -5.37
C ALA A 20 17.07 -13.58 -5.43
N SER A 21 16.45 -14.24 -4.47
CA SER A 21 15.01 -14.13 -4.29
C SER A 21 14.74 -12.64 -4.19
N SER A 22 13.90 -12.13 -5.09
CA SER A 22 13.43 -10.76 -5.04
C SER A 22 12.79 -10.59 -3.67
N VAL A 23 13.46 -9.86 -2.79
CA VAL A 23 12.82 -9.43 -1.53
C VAL A 23 11.82 -8.39 -1.97
N TYR A 24 10.56 -8.79 -2.10
CA TYR A 24 9.46 -7.86 -2.22
C TYR A 24 9.35 -7.15 -0.87
N GLY A 25 9.86 -5.93 -0.81
CA GLY A 25 9.61 -5.05 0.33
C GLY A 25 8.16 -4.62 0.25
N HIS A 26 7.37 -4.94 1.27
CA HIS A 26 6.02 -4.41 1.39
C HIS A 26 6.08 -2.88 1.45
N GLY A 27 5.27 -2.19 0.62
CA GLY A 27 5.26 -0.75 0.53
C GLY A 27 4.73 -0.11 1.83
N LEU A 28 5.44 0.89 2.34
CA LEU A 28 4.92 1.80 3.36
C LEU A 28 4.25 2.97 2.62
N GLY A 29 2.91 2.96 2.59
CA GLY A 29 2.14 4.06 2.00
C GLY A 29 2.03 4.05 0.47
N ILE A 30 2.93 3.41 -0.25
CA ILE A 30 2.88 3.29 -1.72
C ILE A 30 3.38 1.91 -2.13
N ASP A 31 2.63 1.26 -3.00
CA ASP A 31 3.10 0.09 -3.75
C ASP A 31 2.71 0.19 -5.22
N THR A 32 3.48 -0.43 -6.10
CA THR A 32 3.29 -0.35 -7.54
C THR A 32 3.36 -1.74 -8.18
N ILE A 33 2.25 -2.14 -8.78
CA ILE A 33 2.18 -3.30 -9.66
C ILE A 33 2.72 -2.86 -11.02
N SER A 34 3.92 -3.27 -11.36
CA SER A 34 4.56 -2.92 -12.61
C SER A 34 4.29 -3.95 -13.71
N SER A 35 4.20 -3.49 -14.94
CA SER A 35 4.15 -4.34 -16.15
C SER A 35 2.94 -5.26 -16.24
N ILE A 36 1.76 -4.72 -16.01
CA ILE A 36 0.49 -5.37 -16.34
C ILE A 36 0.32 -5.34 -17.86
N SER A 37 0.31 -6.52 -18.48
CA SER A 37 0.08 -6.64 -19.92
C SER A 37 -1.42 -6.69 -20.21
N ILE A 38 -1.95 -5.67 -20.91
CA ILE A 38 -3.34 -5.59 -21.31
C ILE A 38 -3.41 -5.37 -22.82
N GLN A 39 -3.86 -6.40 -23.55
CA GLN A 39 -3.87 -6.36 -25.01
C GLN A 39 -2.45 -6.07 -25.56
N GLU A 40 -2.26 -4.94 -26.23
CA GLU A 40 -0.97 -4.51 -26.77
C GLU A 40 -0.25 -3.50 -25.86
N LYS A 41 -0.84 -3.13 -24.69
CA LYS A 41 -0.29 -2.14 -23.76
C LYS A 41 0.39 -2.78 -22.57
N GLN A 42 1.39 -2.08 -22.07
CA GLN A 42 2.00 -2.32 -20.77
C GLN A 42 1.64 -1.17 -19.85
N ILE A 43 0.95 -1.47 -18.77
CA ILE A 43 0.59 -0.46 -17.76
C ILE A 43 1.18 -0.81 -16.40
N SER A 44 1.33 0.19 -15.57
CA SER A 44 1.57 0.04 -14.13
C SER A 44 0.39 0.60 -13.35
N VAL A 45 0.11 -0.01 -12.21
CA VAL A 45 -0.90 0.50 -11.27
C VAL A 45 -0.21 0.78 -9.94
N SER A 46 -0.21 2.03 -9.51
CA SER A 46 0.27 2.44 -8.19
C SER A 46 -0.90 2.64 -7.24
N ILE A 47 -0.72 2.23 -6.00
CA ILE A 47 -1.66 2.41 -4.90
C ILE A 47 -0.97 3.22 -3.83
N GLU A 48 -1.52 4.38 -3.52
CA GLU A 48 -1.06 5.24 -2.44
C GLU A 48 -2.08 5.24 -1.32
N ILE A 49 -1.63 4.92 -0.11
CA ILE A 49 -2.45 4.95 1.11
C ILE A 49 -1.72 5.75 2.19
N PRO A 50 -2.43 6.38 3.13
CA PRO A 50 -1.79 6.94 4.32
C PRO A 50 -1.14 5.84 5.14
N MET A 51 0.03 6.11 5.73
CA MET A 51 0.72 5.14 6.59
C MET A 51 -0.08 4.78 7.85
N TYR A 52 -0.97 5.66 8.26
CA TYR A 52 -1.90 5.48 9.38
C TYR A 52 -3.18 6.27 9.12
N PHE A 53 -4.28 5.77 9.64
CA PHE A 53 -5.60 6.40 9.53
C PHE A 53 -5.91 7.13 10.85
N GLU A 54 -5.39 8.36 11.00
CA GLU A 54 -5.61 9.19 12.19
C GLU A 54 -6.83 10.10 12.09
N ASN A 55 -7.13 10.51 10.87
CA ASN A 55 -8.26 11.38 10.61
C ASN A 55 -9.52 10.58 10.32
N PRO A 56 -10.69 11.17 10.59
CA PRO A 56 -11.95 10.50 10.26
C PRO A 56 -12.14 10.23 8.77
N GLN A 57 -11.37 10.89 7.91
CA GLN A 57 -11.39 10.71 6.45
C GLN A 57 -9.97 10.74 5.92
N GLU A 58 -9.56 9.66 5.28
CA GLU A 58 -8.25 9.51 4.67
C GLU A 58 -8.38 9.15 3.19
N LYS A 59 -7.46 9.66 2.38
CA LYS A 59 -7.48 9.48 0.93
C LYS A 59 -6.58 8.33 0.52
N ILE A 60 -7.15 7.40 -0.25
CA ILE A 60 -6.42 6.40 -1.05
C ILE A 60 -6.45 6.87 -2.50
N THR A 61 -5.33 6.74 -3.20
CA THR A 61 -5.26 7.05 -4.64
C THR A 61 -4.74 5.84 -5.39
N ILE A 62 -5.47 5.42 -6.43
CA ILE A 62 -5.04 4.36 -7.34
C ILE A 62 -4.84 4.97 -8.71
N THR A 63 -3.66 4.81 -9.28
CA THR A 63 -3.28 5.43 -10.55
C THR A 63 -2.81 4.37 -11.55
N ALA A 64 -3.42 4.35 -12.73
CA ALA A 64 -2.92 3.57 -13.86
C ALA A 64 -2.09 4.47 -14.77
N THR A 65 -0.90 4.00 -15.13
CA THR A 65 0.04 4.70 -16.02
C THR A 65 0.40 3.80 -17.19
N ASP A 66 0.35 4.32 -18.39
CA ASP A 66 0.86 3.67 -19.59
C ASP A 66 2.39 3.72 -19.59
N ASN A 67 3.06 2.57 -19.59
CA ASN A 67 4.52 2.48 -19.44
C ASN A 67 5.30 2.93 -20.69
N GLU A 68 4.62 3.08 -21.81
CA GLU A 68 5.27 3.54 -23.06
C GLU A 68 5.27 5.08 -23.13
N THR A 69 4.21 5.71 -22.64
CA THR A 69 4.02 7.16 -22.77
C THR A 69 4.26 7.93 -21.48
N ASP A 70 4.33 7.24 -20.33
CA ASP A 70 4.35 7.80 -18.97
C ASP A 70 3.12 8.69 -18.66
N GLU A 71 2.04 8.53 -19.45
CA GLU A 71 0.78 9.23 -19.21
C GLU A 71 -0.20 8.35 -18.44
N THR A 72 -1.14 8.97 -17.72
CA THR A 72 -2.21 8.21 -17.07
C THR A 72 -3.12 7.58 -18.12
N ALA A 73 -3.43 6.29 -17.90
CA ALA A 73 -4.37 5.55 -18.75
C ALA A 73 -5.78 6.12 -18.59
N LYS A 74 -6.60 6.06 -19.64
CA LYS A 74 -7.96 6.62 -19.62
C LYS A 74 -9.02 5.52 -19.53
N ASN A 75 -10.19 5.89 -19.02
CA ASN A 75 -11.37 5.03 -18.96
C ASN A 75 -11.07 3.66 -18.33
N VAL A 76 -10.44 3.68 -17.16
CA VAL A 76 -10.01 2.48 -16.48
C VAL A 76 -11.08 2.00 -15.51
N THR A 77 -11.52 0.76 -15.68
CA THR A 77 -12.34 0.06 -14.70
C THR A 77 -11.51 -0.96 -13.97
N TYR A 78 -11.52 -0.88 -12.66
CA TYR A 78 -10.88 -1.84 -11.76
C TYR A 78 -11.93 -2.72 -11.09
N LEU A 79 -11.64 -4.00 -10.91
CA LEU A 79 -12.21 -4.80 -9.83
C LEU A 79 -11.15 -4.84 -8.72
N ILE A 80 -11.47 -4.26 -7.58
CA ILE A 80 -10.56 -4.14 -6.44
C ILE A 80 -11.05 -5.04 -5.32
N GLY A 81 -10.22 -5.97 -4.87
CA GLY A 81 -10.33 -6.72 -3.63
C GLY A 81 -9.38 -6.16 -2.58
N ILE A 82 -9.82 -6.04 -1.35
CA ILE A 82 -8.97 -5.68 -0.20
C ILE A 82 -9.07 -6.80 0.82
N PHE A 83 -7.90 -7.30 1.25
CA PHE A 83 -7.78 -8.39 2.22
C PHE A 83 -6.98 -7.94 3.42
N TYR A 84 -7.31 -8.49 4.57
CA TYR A 84 -6.56 -8.37 5.81
C TYR A 84 -6.52 -9.73 6.51
N ASN A 85 -5.33 -10.24 6.82
CA ASN A 85 -5.16 -11.59 7.39
C ASN A 85 -5.85 -12.69 6.56
N ASP A 86 -5.71 -12.65 5.23
CA ASP A 86 -6.33 -13.57 4.27
C ASP A 86 -7.88 -13.52 4.23
N GLU A 87 -8.49 -12.59 4.96
CA GLU A 87 -9.93 -12.37 4.93
C GLU A 87 -10.27 -11.21 3.97
N MET A 88 -11.18 -11.47 3.02
CA MET A 88 -11.67 -10.44 2.11
C MET A 88 -12.59 -9.49 2.86
N ILE A 89 -12.21 -8.22 2.96
CA ILE A 89 -13.01 -7.17 3.61
C ILE A 89 -13.80 -6.34 2.62
N LEU A 90 -13.32 -6.19 1.39
CA LEU A 90 -14.03 -5.45 0.34
C LEU A 90 -13.74 -6.08 -1.03
N ARG A 91 -14.75 -6.16 -1.91
CA ARG A 91 -14.55 -6.40 -3.35
C ARG A 91 -15.61 -5.66 -4.14
N ASN A 92 -15.20 -4.75 -5.03
CA ASN A 92 -16.14 -3.98 -5.84
C ASN A 92 -15.50 -3.43 -7.12
N TYR A 93 -16.37 -2.97 -8.05
CA TYR A 93 -15.95 -2.31 -9.28
C TYR A 93 -15.83 -0.81 -9.09
N PHE A 94 -14.74 -0.25 -9.61
CA PHE A 94 -14.44 1.18 -9.57
C PHE A 94 -14.05 1.66 -10.97
N PHE A 95 -14.41 2.89 -11.31
CA PHE A 95 -14.13 3.49 -12.60
C PHE A 95 -13.49 4.86 -12.45
N THR A 96 -12.60 5.19 -13.37
CA THR A 96 -12.05 6.54 -13.51
C THR A 96 -11.81 6.88 -14.98
N GLU A 97 -12.19 8.09 -15.38
CA GLU A 97 -12.01 8.54 -16.76
C GLU A 97 -10.56 8.93 -17.07
N ASN A 98 -9.84 9.43 -16.08
CA ASN A 98 -8.50 10.03 -16.25
C ASN A 98 -7.35 9.18 -15.67
N GLY A 99 -7.62 7.92 -15.30
CA GLY A 99 -6.63 7.00 -14.79
C GLY A 99 -6.27 7.19 -13.31
N VAL A 100 -6.81 8.20 -12.65
CA VAL A 100 -6.61 8.47 -11.22
C VAL A 100 -7.91 8.27 -10.49
N LEU A 101 -7.96 7.28 -9.61
CA LEU A 101 -9.13 6.94 -8.79
C LEU A 101 -8.90 7.38 -7.35
N PRO A 102 -9.48 8.50 -6.90
CA PRO A 102 -9.47 8.89 -5.50
C PRO A 102 -10.59 8.19 -4.73
N ILE A 103 -10.26 7.64 -3.58
CA ILE A 103 -11.18 7.00 -2.64
C ILE A 103 -10.98 7.63 -1.27
N ILE A 104 -12.05 8.17 -0.68
CA ILE A 104 -12.04 8.64 0.70
C ILE A 104 -12.53 7.54 1.61
N VAL A 105 -11.73 7.14 2.56
CA VAL A 105 -12.08 6.11 3.53
C VAL A 105 -12.38 6.73 4.88
N THR A 106 -13.50 6.32 5.46
CA THR A 106 -13.91 6.66 6.84
C THR A 106 -13.96 5.37 7.65
N PRO A 107 -12.88 5.01 8.36
CA PRO A 107 -12.86 3.82 9.19
C PRO A 107 -13.88 3.89 10.31
N THR A 108 -14.59 2.79 10.57
CA THR A 108 -15.51 2.63 11.70
C THR A 108 -15.24 1.32 12.42
N ASN A 109 -15.42 1.29 13.73
CA ASN A 109 -15.14 0.07 14.51
C ASN A 109 -16.16 -1.04 14.27
N ASN A 110 -17.35 -0.72 13.80
CA ASN A 110 -18.47 -1.65 13.63
C ASN A 110 -19.32 -1.26 12.42
N GLY A 111 -20.18 -2.16 11.99
CA GLY A 111 -21.15 -1.94 10.94
C GLY A 111 -20.76 -2.60 9.61
N ASP A 112 -21.63 -2.40 8.63
CA ASP A 112 -21.39 -2.89 7.28
C ASP A 112 -20.59 -1.86 6.48
N ILE A 113 -19.83 -2.35 5.51
CA ILE A 113 -19.14 -1.46 4.57
C ILE A 113 -20.19 -0.86 3.63
N THR A 114 -20.17 0.46 3.54
CA THR A 114 -21.02 1.23 2.62
C THR A 114 -20.15 2.02 1.67
N ILE A 115 -20.52 2.01 0.39
CA ILE A 115 -19.86 2.78 -0.66
C ILE A 115 -20.85 3.85 -1.12
N LYS A 116 -20.36 5.08 -1.26
CA LYS A 116 -21.12 6.22 -1.78
C LYS A 116 -20.34 6.87 -2.91
N GLY A 117 -21.04 7.48 -3.83
CA GLY A 117 -20.48 8.13 -4.99
C GLY A 117 -21.42 8.02 -6.19
N GLU A 118 -20.92 8.39 -7.33
CA GLU A 118 -21.62 8.21 -8.61
C GLU A 118 -21.36 6.78 -9.12
N GLN A 119 -22.38 6.12 -9.64
CA GLN A 119 -22.22 4.85 -10.33
C GLN A 119 -22.30 5.06 -11.83
N ASP A 120 -21.32 4.54 -12.54
CA ASP A 120 -21.39 4.42 -13.98
C ASP A 120 -22.56 3.51 -14.38
N SER A 121 -23.48 4.04 -15.18
CA SER A 121 -24.71 3.34 -15.54
C SER A 121 -24.49 2.15 -16.47
N LEU A 122 -23.36 2.09 -17.16
CA LEU A 122 -23.01 1.02 -18.10
C LEU A 122 -22.36 -0.16 -17.40
N LEU A 123 -21.39 0.14 -16.53
CA LEU A 123 -20.54 -0.87 -15.88
C LEU A 123 -21.01 -1.19 -14.45
N GLY A 124 -21.88 -0.35 -13.87
CA GLY A 124 -22.26 -0.45 -12.46
C GLY A 124 -21.11 -0.18 -11.50
N ALA A 125 -20.00 0.35 -12.00
CA ALA A 125 -18.81 0.66 -11.24
C ALA A 125 -18.96 2.01 -10.52
N TRP A 126 -18.36 2.14 -9.33
CA TRP A 126 -18.29 3.40 -8.60
C TRP A 126 -17.28 4.33 -9.27
N SER A 127 -17.76 5.47 -9.76
CA SER A 127 -16.95 6.45 -10.47
C SER A 127 -16.31 7.44 -9.51
N GLY A 128 -14.99 7.62 -9.61
CA GLY A 128 -14.22 8.56 -8.79
C GLY A 128 -13.44 9.57 -9.62
N THR A 129 -13.55 10.85 -9.22
CA THR A 129 -12.75 11.96 -9.72
C THR A 129 -12.22 12.79 -8.54
N GLU A 130 -11.22 13.64 -8.77
CA GLU A 130 -10.69 14.54 -7.71
C GLU A 130 -11.75 15.46 -7.11
N SER A 131 -12.73 15.87 -7.89
CA SER A 131 -13.84 16.72 -7.42
C SER A 131 -15.00 15.94 -6.80
N ASN A 132 -15.10 14.65 -7.10
CA ASN A 132 -16.15 13.75 -6.61
C ASN A 132 -15.55 12.36 -6.35
N PRO A 133 -14.77 12.20 -5.25
CA PRO A 133 -14.17 10.91 -4.92
C PRO A 133 -15.21 9.88 -4.52
N VAL A 134 -14.88 8.61 -4.66
CA VAL A 134 -15.66 7.53 -4.05
C VAL A 134 -15.47 7.57 -2.54
N GLU A 135 -16.55 7.47 -1.78
CA GLU A 135 -16.49 7.41 -0.32
C GLU A 135 -16.79 6.00 0.17
N ILE A 136 -15.93 5.45 1.03
CA ILE A 136 -16.10 4.16 1.67
C ILE A 136 -16.13 4.35 3.18
N THR A 137 -17.20 3.89 3.82
CA THR A 137 -17.34 3.91 5.29
C THR A 137 -17.53 2.49 5.78
N GLY A 138 -16.79 2.10 6.81
CA GLY A 138 -16.91 0.75 7.37
C GLY A 138 -15.68 0.30 8.14
N PRO A 139 -15.65 -0.96 8.60
CA PRO A 139 -14.55 -1.53 9.36
C PRO A 139 -13.35 -1.88 8.44
N LEU A 140 -12.81 -0.87 7.75
CA LEU A 140 -11.59 -0.96 6.95
C LEU A 140 -10.46 -0.21 7.64
N PHE A 141 -9.26 -0.76 7.58
CA PHE A 141 -8.02 -0.12 8.06
C PHE A 141 -8.04 0.30 9.54
N ASN A 142 -8.82 -0.42 10.36
CA ASN A 142 -8.94 -0.17 11.80
C ASN A 142 -7.77 -0.70 12.62
N SER A 143 -6.97 -1.58 12.03
CA SER A 143 -5.84 -2.23 12.68
C SER A 143 -4.58 -2.01 11.86
N GLY A 144 -3.46 -1.86 12.54
CA GLY A 144 -2.17 -1.94 11.87
C GLY A 144 -1.91 -3.34 11.32
N GLY A 145 -1.12 -3.43 10.26
CA GLY A 145 -0.76 -4.69 9.64
C GLY A 145 -0.66 -4.62 8.13
N LEU A 146 -0.55 -5.78 7.51
CA LEU A 146 -0.45 -5.95 6.08
C LEU A 146 -1.84 -6.06 5.46
N TYR A 147 -2.10 -5.22 4.47
CA TYR A 147 -3.29 -5.26 3.63
C TYR A 147 -2.88 -5.63 2.20
N THR A 148 -3.51 -6.65 1.64
CA THR A 148 -3.31 -7.04 0.25
C THR A 148 -4.42 -6.47 -0.61
N PHE A 149 -4.05 -5.75 -1.66
CA PHE A 149 -4.95 -5.26 -2.69
C PHE A 149 -4.85 -6.18 -3.90
N GLU A 150 -5.94 -6.84 -4.24
CA GLU A 150 -6.09 -7.54 -5.51
C GLU A 150 -6.67 -6.58 -6.54
N ILE A 151 -5.98 -6.40 -7.65
CA ILE A 151 -6.39 -5.52 -8.74
C ILE A 151 -6.58 -6.31 -10.02
N GLU A 152 -7.77 -6.22 -10.59
CA GLU A 152 -8.05 -6.66 -11.95
C GLU A 152 -8.43 -5.43 -12.79
N VAL A 153 -7.75 -5.18 -13.90
CA VAL A 153 -8.14 -4.11 -14.84
C VAL A 153 -9.15 -4.68 -15.83
N ARG A 154 -10.36 -4.17 -15.78
CA ARG A 154 -11.50 -4.70 -16.57
C ARG A 154 -11.76 -3.96 -17.86
N THR A 155 -11.44 -2.67 -17.92
CA THR A 155 -11.45 -1.84 -19.14
C THR A 155 -10.29 -0.87 -19.12
N ILE A 156 -9.83 -0.46 -20.29
CA ILE A 156 -8.84 0.60 -20.49
C ILE A 156 -9.12 1.29 -21.84
N ASP A 157 -8.96 2.60 -21.93
CA ASP A 157 -9.23 3.48 -23.06
C ASP A 157 -10.71 3.46 -23.53
N GLU A 158 -11.29 2.31 -23.71
CA GLU A 158 -12.65 2.08 -24.21
C GLU A 158 -13.50 1.44 -23.12
N PRO A 159 -14.47 2.16 -22.50
CA PRO A 159 -15.29 1.63 -21.39
C PRO A 159 -16.14 0.41 -21.77
N THR A 160 -16.45 0.27 -23.06
CA THR A 160 -17.26 -0.86 -23.59
C THR A 160 -16.45 -2.10 -23.93
N ASN A 161 -15.11 -1.98 -23.97
CA ASN A 161 -14.23 -3.09 -24.30
C ASN A 161 -13.77 -3.81 -23.02
N VAL A 162 -14.59 -4.75 -22.56
CA VAL A 162 -14.31 -5.52 -21.34
C VAL A 162 -13.21 -6.55 -21.60
N ILE A 163 -12.18 -6.52 -20.77
CA ILE A 163 -11.06 -7.47 -20.80
C ILE A 163 -11.46 -8.72 -20.01
N GLU A 164 -11.68 -9.83 -20.72
CA GLU A 164 -12.18 -11.07 -20.09
C GLU A 164 -11.14 -11.77 -19.21
N ASN A 165 -9.85 -11.69 -19.54
CA ASN A 165 -8.75 -12.36 -18.85
C ASN A 165 -7.65 -11.36 -18.48
N SER A 166 -7.97 -10.39 -17.64
CA SER A 166 -7.03 -9.33 -17.24
C SER A 166 -5.92 -9.80 -16.28
N GLY A 167 -6.05 -10.99 -15.70
CA GLY A 167 -5.21 -11.43 -14.59
C GLY A 167 -5.57 -10.71 -13.27
N VAL A 168 -5.18 -11.33 -12.16
CA VAL A 168 -5.25 -10.73 -10.82
C VAL A 168 -3.84 -10.35 -10.42
N TYR A 169 -3.66 -9.13 -9.99
CA TYR A 169 -2.38 -8.59 -9.55
C TYR A 169 -2.48 -8.15 -8.10
N GLU A 170 -1.45 -8.39 -7.33
CA GLU A 170 -1.42 -8.11 -5.90
C GLU A 170 -0.45 -6.98 -5.58
N ALA A 171 -0.87 -6.11 -4.68
CA ALA A 171 -0.05 -5.10 -4.03
C ALA A 171 -0.21 -5.21 -2.52
N ASP A 172 0.91 -5.23 -1.81
CA ASP A 172 0.95 -5.40 -0.37
C ASP A 172 1.37 -4.10 0.31
N LEU A 173 0.47 -3.56 1.13
CA LEU A 173 0.65 -2.28 1.80
C LEU A 173 0.55 -2.43 3.32
N THR A 174 1.53 -1.89 4.02
CA THR A 174 1.54 -1.91 5.49
C THR A 174 0.94 -0.62 6.03
N ILE A 175 -0.08 -0.77 6.88
CA ILE A 175 -0.63 0.31 7.69
C ILE A 175 -0.05 0.20 9.09
N VAL A 176 0.45 1.31 9.60
CA VAL A 176 0.96 1.40 10.96
C VAL A 176 -0.22 1.62 11.92
N GLU A 177 -0.24 0.89 13.02
CA GLU A 177 -1.26 1.12 14.06
C GLU A 177 -1.10 2.55 14.62
N SER A 178 -2.18 3.33 14.62
CA SER A 178 -2.16 4.65 15.23
C SER A 178 -1.98 4.50 16.75
N VAL A 179 -0.83 4.90 17.25
CA VAL A 179 -0.62 5.00 18.70
C VAL A 179 -1.38 6.21 19.18
N SER A 180 -2.56 6.00 19.77
CA SER A 180 -3.27 7.09 20.47
C SER A 180 -2.41 7.53 21.65
N PHE A 181 -1.67 8.62 21.49
CA PHE A 181 -1.07 9.27 22.66
C PHE A 181 -2.20 9.73 23.58
N PRO A 182 -2.17 9.41 24.88
CA PRO A 182 -3.18 9.88 25.80
C PRO A 182 -3.19 11.41 25.71
N GLN A 183 -4.35 11.98 25.34
CA GLN A 183 -4.52 13.42 25.36
C GLN A 183 -4.22 13.88 26.80
N LYS A 184 -3.28 14.81 26.92
CA LYS A 184 -2.94 15.45 28.19
C LYS A 184 -4.21 16.12 28.71
N ASP A 185 -4.87 15.50 29.68
CA ASP A 185 -5.92 16.14 30.42
C ASP A 185 -5.38 17.48 30.92
N GLN A 186 -6.04 18.59 30.55
CA GLN A 186 -5.62 19.96 30.93
C GLN A 186 -5.70 20.25 32.42
N ASN A 187 -5.91 19.24 33.25
CA ASN A 187 -5.87 19.33 34.70
C ASN A 187 -4.54 18.81 35.24
N ASN A 188 -3.53 19.68 35.22
CA ASN A 188 -2.29 19.67 36.03
C ASN A 188 -1.86 18.28 36.56
N VAL A 189 -1.29 17.45 35.71
CA VAL A 189 -0.36 16.39 36.13
C VAL A 189 0.89 16.55 35.27
N ASP A 190 1.99 16.97 35.89
CA ASP A 190 3.30 16.90 35.26
C ASP A 190 3.62 15.41 34.95
N VAL A 191 3.36 15.00 33.73
CA VAL A 191 3.80 13.69 33.24
C VAL A 191 5.25 13.90 32.79
N GLU A 192 6.21 13.55 33.63
CA GLU A 192 7.58 13.37 33.21
C GLU A 192 7.61 12.31 32.11
N PHE A 193 7.79 12.73 30.87
CA PHE A 193 8.05 11.81 29.77
C PHE A 193 9.41 11.16 29.99
N SER A 194 9.42 10.00 30.61
CA SER A 194 10.60 9.16 30.62
C SER A 194 10.77 8.55 29.21
N THR A 195 11.55 9.22 28.36
CA THR A 195 12.06 8.67 27.10
C THR A 195 12.83 7.38 27.29
N LYS A 196 13.17 7.05 28.54
CA LYS A 196 13.89 5.87 28.94
C LYS A 196 13.13 4.57 28.65
N SER A 197 11.82 4.53 28.77
CA SER A 197 11.03 3.31 28.50
C SER A 197 10.93 2.96 27.01
N TYR A 198 11.00 3.95 26.15
CA TYR A 198 10.99 3.73 24.69
C TYR A 198 12.33 3.17 24.20
N PHE A 199 13.44 3.66 24.78
CA PHE A 199 14.79 3.17 24.45
C PHE A 199 15.11 1.82 25.10
N ASP A 200 14.55 1.51 26.26
CA ASP A 200 14.75 0.20 26.92
C ASP A 200 14.06 -0.95 26.16
N SER A 201 13.03 -0.68 25.38
CA SER A 201 12.39 -1.68 24.51
C SER A 201 13.20 -1.97 23.23
N ILE A 202 14.09 -1.05 22.83
CA ILE A 202 14.97 -1.18 21.67
C ILE A 202 16.34 -1.78 22.07
N SER A 203 16.70 -1.77 23.36
CA SER A 203 18.03 -2.18 23.87
C SER A 203 18.30 -3.70 23.84
N ASN A 204 17.38 -4.51 23.30
CA ASN A 204 17.69 -5.91 22.98
C ASN A 204 18.47 -6.10 21.65
N PHE A 205 18.76 -5.02 20.93
CA PHE A 205 19.77 -5.03 19.89
C PHE A 205 21.13 -4.75 20.52
N ASN A 206 22.03 -5.74 20.51
CA ASN A 206 23.43 -5.62 20.91
C ASN A 206 24.09 -4.44 20.17
N TYR A 207 24.15 -3.28 20.79
CA TYR A 207 24.93 -2.16 20.31
C TYR A 207 26.27 -2.17 21.01
N ASP A 208 27.35 -2.26 20.23
CA ASP A 208 28.73 -2.19 20.67
C ASP A 208 28.98 -0.84 21.37
N SER A 209 29.57 -0.89 22.56
CA SER A 209 29.66 0.16 23.57
C SER A 209 30.65 1.32 23.25
N ASN A 210 30.74 1.76 21.97
CA ASN A 210 31.66 2.82 21.55
C ASN A 210 31.00 4.08 20.97
N VAL A 211 29.70 4.31 21.20
CA VAL A 211 29.07 5.58 20.81
C VAL A 211 29.10 6.53 21.99
N LYS A 212 29.91 7.61 21.88
CA LYS A 212 29.97 8.71 22.84
C LYS A 212 28.60 9.37 22.98
N GLU A 213 28.22 9.62 24.22
CA GLU A 213 27.07 10.40 24.66
C GLU A 213 26.91 11.69 23.82
N VAL A 214 25.75 11.84 23.15
CA VAL A 214 25.36 13.09 22.53
C VAL A 214 24.49 13.85 23.54
N THR A 215 25.07 14.84 24.20
CA THR A 215 24.36 15.81 25.02
C THR A 215 23.65 16.78 24.09
N LEU A 216 22.31 16.80 24.13
CA LEU A 216 21.49 17.87 23.53
C LEU A 216 21.39 18.97 24.60
N GLU A 217 22.10 20.08 24.40
CA GLU A 217 21.84 21.32 25.13
C GLU A 217 20.62 22.03 24.53
N SER A 218 19.79 22.53 25.41
CA SER A 218 18.54 23.27 25.18
C SER A 218 18.71 24.60 24.45
#